data_284f0353ca0f521591ca4de77a30e8d8
#
_entry.id   284f0353ca0f521591ca4de77a30e8d8
#
_cell.length_a   1.000
_cell.length_b   1.000
_cell.length_c   1.000
_cell.angle_alpha   90.00
_cell.angle_beta   90.00
_cell.angle_gamma   90.00
#
_symmetry.space_group_name_H-M   'P 1'
#
loop_
_entity.id
_entity.type
_entity.pdbx_description
1 polymer ?
#
loop_
_entity_poly.entity_id
_entity_poly.type
_entity_poly.pdbx_seq_one_letter_code
_entity_poly.pdbx_strand_id
1 'polypeptide(L)'
;MWHETKLMRDNLLRVVAHDAFPIDADGHREPLPYDFVMGVGGASNTLLMLTPKQRVGRALDLGCGSGVQTLFLNADRVIATDIDARALEAAQHSFHVSGFRRVDEHSWREGDRLLTLLQGSLFEPVAGQRFDLIVSNPPFVIAGAGHVHRDSPFEGDGLTRELLQQLPAHLNPNGVAIVLTTWLQLRGESWEERVESWLPAGVGAWIAQREFLDVDEYVQVWGDDAGIPELDRDAWRTRLLGLGADGVGFGWVVVRHSNTAWCRIEDVSTAPRVPTGEELLQQLDACAAEFTAADLLLTNWEFAAEHWRGDLSLDPFGAALLTELRGGRPLVDALKSVAGALPVDEDDLRIHGLTLTLELARLGYLRPAVAPRGI
;
A
#
# COMPACT_ATOMS: atom_id res chain seq x y z
N MET A 1 2.00 -1.79 31.71
CA MET A 1 1.28 -0.48 31.57
C MET A 1 1.53 -0.01 30.16
N TRP A 2 0.47 0.32 29.42
CA TRP A 2 0.60 0.78 28.06
C TRP A 2 1.05 2.23 28.00
N HIS A 3 1.94 2.57 27.08
CA HIS A 3 2.15 3.93 26.61
C HIS A 3 1.02 4.32 25.65
N GLU A 4 0.74 5.60 25.55
CA GLU A 4 -0.35 6.11 24.73
C GLU A 4 0.17 7.20 23.79
N THR A 5 -0.03 7.01 22.49
CA THR A 5 0.26 8.01 21.47
C THR A 5 -1.04 8.58 20.91
N LYS A 6 -1.16 9.91 20.91
CA LYS A 6 -2.29 10.62 20.27
C LYS A 6 -2.02 10.78 18.79
N LEU A 7 -2.96 10.35 17.97
CA LEU A 7 -2.90 10.47 16.53
C LEU A 7 -4.11 11.24 16.02
N MET A 8 -3.86 12.28 15.23
CA MET A 8 -4.90 13.12 14.62
C MET A 8 -4.91 12.87 13.11
N ARG A 9 -6.07 12.52 12.57
CA ARG A 9 -6.30 12.42 11.12
C ARG A 9 -7.67 12.99 10.80
N ASP A 10 -7.75 13.92 9.82
CA ASP A 10 -9.03 14.50 9.35
C ASP A 10 -9.92 15.02 10.49
N ASN A 11 -9.35 15.70 11.48
CA ASN A 11 -9.99 16.18 12.71
C ASN A 11 -10.52 15.08 13.65
N LEU A 12 -10.19 13.81 13.39
CA LEU A 12 -10.49 12.69 14.27
C LEU A 12 -9.28 12.40 15.14
N LEU A 13 -9.40 12.59 16.45
CA LEU A 13 -8.38 12.23 17.44
C LEU A 13 -8.59 10.81 17.91
N ARG A 14 -7.53 10.00 17.83
CA ARG A 14 -7.48 8.65 18.40
C ARG A 14 -6.26 8.51 19.33
N VAL A 15 -6.34 7.59 20.24
CA VAL A 15 -5.26 7.25 21.15
C VAL A 15 -4.88 5.79 20.94
N VAL A 16 -3.61 5.57 20.69
CA VAL A 16 -3.06 4.24 20.39
C VAL A 16 -2.19 3.80 21.56
N ALA A 17 -2.50 2.64 22.12
CA ALA A 17 -1.74 2.01 23.18
C ALA A 17 -0.62 1.11 22.59
N HIS A 18 0.56 1.21 23.17
CA HIS A 18 1.74 0.45 22.72
C HIS A 18 2.76 0.31 23.84
N ASP A 19 3.83 -0.44 23.62
CA ASP A 19 4.95 -0.48 24.54
C ASP A 19 5.86 0.73 24.42
N ALA A 20 6.50 1.07 25.54
CA ALA A 20 7.64 1.98 25.49
C ALA A 20 8.86 1.27 24.93
N PHE A 21 9.60 1.93 24.06
CA PHE A 21 10.90 1.40 23.64
C PHE A 21 11.82 1.27 24.86
N PRO A 22 12.42 0.08 25.07
CA PRO A 22 13.42 -0.10 26.10
C PRO A 22 14.66 0.71 25.75
N ILE A 23 15.14 1.50 26.71
CA ILE A 23 16.31 2.38 26.56
C ILE A 23 17.19 2.16 27.77
N ASP A 24 18.48 1.93 27.56
CA ASP A 24 19.49 1.77 28.60
C ASP A 24 19.82 3.10 29.31
N ALA A 25 20.69 3.03 30.33
CA ALA A 25 21.10 4.20 31.11
C ALA A 25 21.87 5.26 30.29
N ASP A 26 22.44 4.87 29.15
CA ASP A 26 23.22 5.74 28.26
C ASP A 26 22.35 6.29 27.11
N GLY A 27 21.07 5.91 27.03
CA GLY A 27 20.11 6.37 26.04
C GLY A 27 20.09 5.55 24.76
N HIS A 28 20.73 4.39 24.69
CA HIS A 28 20.69 3.48 23.55
C HIS A 28 19.47 2.55 23.63
N ARG A 29 18.97 2.14 22.48
CA ARG A 29 17.90 1.14 22.41
C ARG A 29 18.42 -0.22 22.84
N GLU A 30 17.69 -0.84 23.76
CA GLU A 30 17.88 -2.25 24.10
C GLU A 30 17.08 -3.15 23.12
N PRO A 31 17.45 -4.42 22.98
CA PRO A 31 16.72 -5.39 22.19
C PRO A 31 15.23 -5.44 22.58
N LEU A 32 14.38 -5.44 21.58
CA LEU A 32 12.93 -5.47 21.81
C LEU A 32 12.51 -6.82 22.41
N PRO A 33 11.62 -6.82 23.44
CA PRO A 33 11.01 -8.06 23.93
C PRO A 33 10.30 -8.82 22.81
N TYR A 34 10.19 -10.13 22.96
CA TYR A 34 9.54 -10.99 21.99
C TYR A 34 8.10 -10.58 21.67
N ASP A 35 7.35 -10.17 22.67
CA ASP A 35 5.95 -9.76 22.62
C ASP A 35 5.77 -8.23 22.59
N PHE A 36 6.76 -7.49 22.09
CA PHE A 36 6.73 -6.03 22.01
C PHE A 36 5.65 -5.54 21.05
N VAL A 37 4.73 -4.74 21.50
CA VAL A 37 3.67 -4.16 20.68
C VAL A 37 4.09 -2.78 20.18
N MET A 38 4.30 -2.71 18.88
CA MET A 38 4.69 -1.46 18.21
C MET A 38 3.58 -0.41 18.28
N GLY A 39 3.97 0.84 18.43
CA GLY A 39 3.09 1.99 18.31
C GLY A 39 2.97 2.53 16.89
N VAL A 40 2.62 3.81 16.80
CA VAL A 40 2.51 4.52 15.52
C VAL A 40 3.89 4.81 14.95
N GLY A 41 4.22 4.21 13.83
CA GLY A 41 5.48 4.41 13.10
C GLY A 41 5.27 4.92 11.67
N GLY A 42 6.36 5.02 10.91
CA GLY A 42 6.35 5.44 9.51
C GLY A 42 5.44 4.58 8.64
N ALA A 43 5.54 3.25 8.77
CA ALA A 43 4.72 2.30 8.02
C ALA A 43 3.22 2.47 8.36
N SER A 44 2.86 2.62 9.65
CA SER A 44 1.48 2.87 10.04
C SER A 44 0.92 4.14 9.42
N ASN A 45 1.70 5.22 9.39
CA ASN A 45 1.31 6.49 8.76
C ASN A 45 1.18 6.34 7.24
N THR A 46 2.09 5.62 6.60
CA THR A 46 2.03 5.33 5.16
C THR A 46 0.73 4.59 4.81
N LEU A 47 0.40 3.52 5.54
CA LEU A 47 -0.83 2.77 5.29
C LEU A 47 -2.08 3.61 5.55
N LEU A 48 -2.08 4.45 6.58
CA LEU A 48 -3.17 5.41 6.81
C LEU A 48 -3.35 6.36 5.62
N MET A 49 -2.27 6.87 5.03
CA MET A 49 -2.35 7.73 3.84
C MET A 49 -2.90 7.00 2.63
N LEU A 50 -2.45 5.78 2.38
CA LEU A 50 -2.89 4.91 1.28
C LEU A 50 -4.34 4.45 1.43
N THR A 51 -4.89 4.45 2.66
CA THR A 51 -6.24 3.97 2.95
C THR A 51 -7.29 4.98 2.51
N PRO A 52 -8.24 4.59 1.61
CA PRO A 52 -9.34 5.44 1.18
C PRO A 52 -10.23 5.90 2.34
N LYS A 53 -10.71 7.14 2.27
CA LYS A 53 -11.60 7.72 3.29
C LYS A 53 -13.07 7.39 3.04
N GLN A 54 -13.42 6.89 1.86
CA GLN A 54 -14.79 6.51 1.53
C GLN A 54 -15.28 5.46 2.52
N ARG A 55 -16.54 5.65 3.00
CA ARG A 55 -17.18 4.69 3.90
C ARG A 55 -17.53 3.41 3.14
N VAL A 56 -17.21 2.28 3.73
CA VAL A 56 -17.48 0.94 3.19
C VAL A 56 -18.34 0.14 4.18
N GLY A 57 -18.99 -0.91 3.71
CA GLY A 57 -19.80 -1.77 4.57
C GLY A 57 -18.95 -2.60 5.53
N ARG A 58 -17.91 -3.26 5.00
CA ARG A 58 -17.05 -4.16 5.77
C ARG A 58 -15.58 -3.96 5.46
N ALA A 59 -14.77 -3.80 6.50
CA ALA A 59 -13.32 -3.72 6.38
C ALA A 59 -12.62 -4.77 7.26
N LEU A 60 -11.44 -5.18 6.84
CA LEU A 60 -10.52 -6.03 7.59
C LEU A 60 -9.21 -5.29 7.84
N ASP A 61 -8.75 -5.29 9.08
CA ASP A 61 -7.39 -4.93 9.48
C ASP A 61 -6.66 -6.24 9.82
N LEU A 62 -5.81 -6.71 8.92
CA LEU A 62 -5.12 -7.99 9.03
C LEU A 62 -3.74 -7.80 9.66
N GLY A 63 -3.51 -8.37 10.83
CA GLY A 63 -2.33 -8.10 11.65
C GLY A 63 -2.43 -6.71 12.28
N CYS A 64 -3.49 -6.49 13.07
CA CYS A 64 -3.87 -5.14 13.53
C CYS A 64 -2.91 -4.53 14.57
N GLY A 65 -2.08 -5.35 15.22
CA GLY A 65 -1.18 -4.89 16.27
C GLY A 65 -1.94 -4.09 17.35
N SER A 66 -1.50 -2.89 17.62
CA SER A 66 -2.14 -1.95 18.57
C SER A 66 -3.45 -1.32 18.06
N GLY A 67 -3.94 -1.70 16.87
CA GLY A 67 -5.22 -1.24 16.32
C GLY A 67 -5.17 0.12 15.61
N VAL A 68 -3.99 0.58 15.19
CA VAL A 68 -3.82 1.88 14.52
C VAL A 68 -4.75 2.01 13.32
N GLN A 69 -4.70 1.06 12.39
CA GLN A 69 -5.52 1.11 11.18
C GLN A 69 -7.01 0.95 11.52
N THR A 70 -7.33 -0.01 12.39
CA THR A 70 -8.70 -0.28 12.85
C THR A 70 -9.44 0.98 13.31
N LEU A 71 -8.76 1.83 14.08
CA LEU A 71 -9.32 3.07 14.64
C LEU A 71 -9.72 4.09 13.56
N PHE A 72 -9.06 4.08 12.40
CA PHE A 72 -9.28 5.06 11.32
C PHE A 72 -10.00 4.50 10.10
N LEU A 73 -10.23 3.18 10.01
CA LEU A 73 -11.02 2.60 8.93
C LEU A 73 -12.45 3.13 8.96
N ASN A 74 -12.91 3.75 7.88
CA ASN A 74 -14.26 4.27 7.75
C ASN A 74 -15.19 3.18 7.19
N ALA A 75 -15.69 2.32 8.07
CA ALA A 75 -16.57 1.20 7.72
C ALA A 75 -17.67 1.01 8.75
N ASP A 76 -18.81 0.43 8.33
CA ASP A 76 -19.89 0.07 9.25
C ASP A 76 -19.43 -1.03 10.22
N ARG A 77 -18.68 -2.00 9.70
CA ARG A 77 -18.10 -3.11 10.45
C ARG A 77 -16.64 -3.26 10.11
N VAL A 78 -15.80 -3.24 11.12
CA VAL A 78 -14.38 -3.54 11.01
C VAL A 78 -14.09 -4.81 11.79
N ILE A 79 -13.50 -5.80 11.13
CA ILE A 79 -12.87 -6.92 11.81
C ILE A 79 -11.37 -6.64 11.84
N ALA A 80 -10.77 -6.82 12.99
CA ALA A 80 -9.33 -6.70 13.18
C ALA A 80 -8.80 -8.02 13.72
N THR A 81 -7.73 -8.54 13.11
CA THR A 81 -7.16 -9.83 13.50
C THR A 81 -5.70 -9.68 13.85
N ASP A 82 -5.24 -10.46 14.81
CA ASP A 82 -3.82 -10.61 15.11
C ASP A 82 -3.56 -12.00 15.66
N ILE A 83 -2.37 -12.52 15.47
CA ILE A 83 -1.94 -13.79 16.04
C ILE A 83 -1.55 -13.63 17.51
N ASP A 84 -1.04 -12.45 17.87
CA ASP A 84 -0.54 -12.15 19.20
C ASP A 84 -1.67 -11.63 20.11
N ALA A 85 -1.93 -12.38 21.19
CA ALA A 85 -2.92 -12.01 22.20
C ALA A 85 -2.59 -10.66 22.87
N ARG A 86 -1.30 -10.36 23.07
CA ARG A 86 -0.86 -9.09 23.69
C ARG A 86 -1.09 -7.90 22.77
N ALA A 87 -0.92 -8.06 21.46
CA ALA A 87 -1.31 -7.06 20.47
C ALA A 87 -2.81 -6.77 20.53
N LEU A 88 -3.65 -7.81 20.67
CA LEU A 88 -5.09 -7.64 20.83
C LEU A 88 -5.46 -6.93 22.15
N GLU A 89 -4.73 -7.18 23.24
CA GLU A 89 -4.91 -6.42 24.48
C GLU A 89 -4.60 -4.93 24.31
N ALA A 90 -3.52 -4.60 23.60
CA ALA A 90 -3.20 -3.21 23.27
C ALA A 90 -4.28 -2.56 22.39
N ALA A 91 -4.78 -3.29 21.37
CA ALA A 91 -5.88 -2.82 20.53
C ALA A 91 -7.16 -2.56 21.34
N GLN A 92 -7.52 -3.46 22.27
CA GLN A 92 -8.65 -3.27 23.19
C GLN A 92 -8.50 -1.98 24.00
N HIS A 93 -7.29 -1.76 24.57
CA HIS A 93 -7.00 -0.54 25.31
C HIS A 93 -7.11 0.70 24.40
N SER A 94 -6.54 0.64 23.20
CA SER A 94 -6.62 1.71 22.19
C SER A 94 -8.07 2.08 21.86
N PHE A 95 -8.96 1.08 21.70
CA PHE A 95 -10.38 1.33 21.43
C PHE A 95 -11.06 2.00 22.64
N HIS A 96 -10.79 1.52 23.83
CA HIS A 96 -11.37 2.08 25.04
C HIS A 96 -10.99 3.56 25.24
N VAL A 97 -9.68 3.87 25.19
CA VAL A 97 -9.20 5.25 25.38
C VAL A 97 -9.54 6.17 24.20
N SER A 98 -9.85 5.61 23.02
CA SER A 98 -10.37 6.33 21.85
C SER A 98 -11.88 6.54 21.88
N GLY A 99 -12.58 6.12 22.96
CA GLY A 99 -14.00 6.39 23.16
C GLY A 99 -14.96 5.29 22.64
N PHE A 100 -14.45 4.14 22.19
CA PHE A 100 -15.31 3.02 21.86
C PHE A 100 -15.79 2.31 23.14
N ARG A 101 -17.07 1.97 23.16
CA ARG A 101 -17.70 1.24 24.25
C ARG A 101 -17.73 -0.26 23.92
N ARG A 102 -17.24 -1.08 24.83
CA ARG A 102 -17.33 -2.55 24.71
C ARG A 102 -18.80 -2.98 24.72
N VAL A 103 -19.22 -3.83 23.78
CA VAL A 103 -20.59 -4.37 23.67
C VAL A 103 -20.68 -5.85 23.96
N ASP A 104 -19.61 -6.61 23.69
CA ASP A 104 -19.47 -8.01 24.06
C ASP A 104 -17.98 -8.37 24.27
N GLU A 105 -17.65 -9.66 24.36
CA GLU A 105 -16.29 -10.13 24.63
C GLU A 105 -15.27 -9.70 23.57
N HIS A 106 -15.70 -9.60 22.29
CA HIS A 106 -14.84 -9.37 21.15
C HIS A 106 -15.19 -8.09 20.37
N SER A 107 -16.18 -7.31 20.82
CA SER A 107 -16.70 -6.22 20.02
C SER A 107 -16.80 -4.90 20.78
N TRP A 108 -16.56 -3.81 20.07
CA TRP A 108 -16.65 -2.42 20.55
C TRP A 108 -17.44 -1.58 19.57
N ARG A 109 -18.10 -0.53 20.06
CA ARG A 109 -18.98 0.33 19.28
C ARG A 109 -18.74 1.81 19.55
N GLU A 110 -18.75 2.59 18.48
CA GLU A 110 -18.81 4.04 18.50
C GLU A 110 -19.88 4.47 17.48
N GLY A 111 -20.99 5.04 17.93
CA GLY A 111 -22.15 5.30 17.06
C GLY A 111 -22.69 4.01 16.44
N ASP A 112 -22.81 4.00 15.12
CA ASP A 112 -23.18 2.84 14.28
C ASP A 112 -22.00 1.97 13.83
N ARG A 113 -20.79 2.39 14.13
CA ARG A 113 -19.57 1.67 13.79
C ARG A 113 -19.30 0.54 14.80
N LEU A 114 -19.09 -0.68 14.30
CA LEU A 114 -18.77 -1.86 15.08
C LEU A 114 -17.36 -2.34 14.77
N LEU A 115 -16.51 -2.48 15.80
CA LEU A 115 -15.20 -3.11 15.71
C LEU A 115 -15.28 -4.49 16.36
N THR A 116 -14.64 -5.50 15.75
CA THR A 116 -14.54 -6.86 16.31
C THR A 116 -13.10 -7.31 16.24
N LEU A 117 -12.56 -7.83 17.36
CA LEU A 117 -11.22 -8.39 17.46
C LEU A 117 -11.29 -9.92 17.46
N LEU A 118 -10.46 -10.55 16.63
CA LEU A 118 -10.35 -12.00 16.55
C LEU A 118 -8.88 -12.42 16.59
N GLN A 119 -8.56 -13.43 17.36
CA GLN A 119 -7.21 -13.99 17.40
C GLN A 119 -7.07 -15.12 16.38
N GLY A 120 -5.96 -15.11 15.65
CA GLY A 120 -5.57 -16.19 14.74
C GLY A 120 -4.59 -15.76 13.67
N SER A 121 -4.11 -16.74 12.90
CA SER A 121 -3.11 -16.53 11.87
C SER A 121 -3.75 -16.16 10.55
N LEU A 122 -3.23 -15.10 9.91
CA LEU A 122 -3.65 -14.66 8.59
C LEU A 122 -5.18 -14.58 8.48
N PHE A 123 -5.76 -15.28 7.51
CA PHE A 123 -7.20 -15.26 7.23
C PHE A 123 -8.01 -16.34 7.97
N GLU A 124 -7.39 -17.18 8.81
CA GLU A 124 -8.10 -18.24 9.56
C GLU A 124 -9.30 -17.71 10.35
N PRO A 125 -9.19 -16.59 11.12
CA PRO A 125 -10.32 -16.08 11.90
C PRO A 125 -11.48 -15.57 11.06
N VAL A 126 -11.23 -15.28 9.78
CA VAL A 126 -12.18 -14.71 8.84
C VAL A 126 -12.44 -15.62 7.64
N ALA A 127 -12.18 -16.92 7.78
CA ALA A 127 -12.37 -17.90 6.72
C ALA A 127 -13.78 -17.81 6.12
N GLY A 128 -13.87 -17.76 4.79
CA GLY A 128 -15.12 -17.65 4.06
C GLY A 128 -15.80 -16.28 4.11
N GLN A 129 -15.22 -15.30 4.80
CA GLN A 129 -15.72 -13.92 4.82
C GLN A 129 -15.08 -13.07 3.71
N ARG A 130 -15.83 -12.06 3.26
CA ARG A 130 -15.37 -11.10 2.24
C ARG A 130 -15.56 -9.67 2.71
N PHE A 131 -14.69 -8.79 2.20
CA PHE A 131 -14.56 -7.40 2.64
C PHE A 131 -14.51 -6.45 1.44
N ASP A 132 -14.98 -5.24 1.65
CA ASP A 132 -14.90 -4.15 0.68
C ASP A 132 -13.51 -3.50 0.72
N LEU A 133 -12.89 -3.51 1.91
CA LEU A 133 -11.54 -2.99 2.11
C LEU A 133 -10.76 -3.93 3.05
N ILE A 134 -9.58 -4.33 2.63
CA ILE A 134 -8.60 -5.03 3.47
C ILE A 134 -7.37 -4.15 3.56
N VAL A 135 -6.89 -3.91 4.77
CA VAL A 135 -5.60 -3.27 5.00
C VAL A 135 -4.71 -4.20 5.82
N SER A 136 -3.41 -4.17 5.55
CA SER A 136 -2.45 -4.94 6.32
C SER A 136 -1.10 -4.24 6.38
N ASN A 137 -0.56 -4.15 7.59
CA ASN A 137 0.81 -3.77 7.86
C ASN A 137 1.47 -4.94 8.62
N PRO A 138 1.70 -6.08 7.95
CA PRO A 138 2.21 -7.28 8.60
C PRO A 138 3.65 -7.08 9.05
N PRO A 139 4.19 -8.01 9.87
CA PRO A 139 5.61 -8.03 10.16
C PRO A 139 6.38 -8.28 8.86
N PHE A 140 6.91 -7.21 8.26
CA PHE A 140 7.56 -7.22 6.95
C PHE A 140 9.09 -7.28 7.02
N VAL A 141 9.69 -7.27 8.20
CA VAL A 141 11.13 -7.41 8.33
C VAL A 141 11.52 -8.86 8.06
N ILE A 142 12.32 -9.07 7.02
CA ILE A 142 12.91 -10.38 6.70
C ILE A 142 14.06 -10.60 7.68
N ALA A 143 13.72 -11.11 8.87
CA ALA A 143 14.65 -11.20 9.98
C ALA A 143 15.54 -12.45 9.92
N GLY A 144 16.66 -12.38 10.62
CA GLY A 144 17.44 -13.56 10.99
C GLY A 144 16.71 -14.36 12.07
N ALA A 145 16.94 -15.67 12.16
CA ALA A 145 16.30 -16.54 13.14
C ALA A 145 16.47 -16.01 14.58
N GLY A 146 15.37 -15.76 15.28
CA GLY A 146 15.37 -15.47 16.72
C GLY A 146 14.56 -14.27 17.22
N HIS A 147 13.92 -13.46 16.34
CA HIS A 147 13.17 -12.28 16.75
C HIS A 147 11.70 -12.33 16.26
N VAL A 148 10.84 -12.87 17.06
CA VAL A 148 9.51 -13.39 16.69
C VAL A 148 8.44 -12.36 16.37
N HIS A 149 8.52 -11.09 16.79
CA HIS A 149 7.54 -10.08 16.33
C HIS A 149 7.73 -9.68 14.89
N ARG A 150 8.88 -10.05 14.33
CA ARG A 150 9.30 -9.71 12.98
C ARG A 150 9.60 -10.97 12.19
N ASP A 151 9.73 -12.13 12.90
CA ASP A 151 10.01 -13.43 12.31
C ASP A 151 8.69 -14.10 11.94
N SER A 152 8.36 -14.00 10.68
CA SER A 152 7.36 -14.86 10.05
C SER A 152 7.83 -16.33 10.11
N PRO A 153 6.93 -17.32 10.29
CA PRO A 153 7.28 -18.73 10.12
C PRO A 153 7.68 -19.07 8.68
N PHE A 154 7.54 -18.10 7.79
CA PHE A 154 7.88 -18.21 6.38
C PHE A 154 9.34 -17.76 6.16
N GLU A 155 10.07 -18.50 5.33
CA GLU A 155 11.44 -18.13 4.96
C GLU A 155 11.44 -16.95 3.98
N GLY A 156 12.34 -16.01 4.19
CA GLY A 156 12.48 -14.83 3.32
C GLY A 156 11.21 -14.01 3.23
N ASP A 157 10.72 -13.82 2.03
CA ASP A 157 9.49 -13.09 1.72
C ASP A 157 8.25 -14.00 1.53
N GLY A 158 8.31 -15.21 2.04
CA GLY A 158 7.23 -16.19 1.95
C GLY A 158 5.91 -15.71 2.56
N LEU A 159 5.94 -14.86 3.60
CA LEU A 159 4.73 -14.25 4.16
C LEU A 159 4.03 -13.36 3.14
N THR A 160 4.77 -12.52 2.45
CA THR A 160 4.23 -11.66 1.39
C THR A 160 3.54 -12.50 0.32
N ARG A 161 4.22 -13.54 -0.16
CA ARG A 161 3.66 -14.47 -1.15
C ARG A 161 2.36 -15.11 -0.67
N GLU A 162 2.34 -15.63 0.55
CA GLU A 162 1.16 -16.26 1.13
C GLU A 162 -0.02 -15.29 1.25
N LEU A 163 0.24 -14.07 1.72
CA LEU A 163 -0.77 -13.01 1.78
C LEU A 163 -1.37 -12.72 0.41
N LEU A 164 -0.53 -12.46 -0.59
CA LEU A 164 -0.99 -12.10 -1.93
C LEU A 164 -1.82 -13.19 -2.59
N GLN A 165 -1.50 -14.46 -2.33
CA GLN A 165 -2.25 -15.60 -2.85
C GLN A 165 -3.65 -15.73 -2.22
N GLN A 166 -3.82 -15.39 -0.95
CA GLN A 166 -5.09 -15.52 -0.23
C GLN A 166 -6.01 -14.31 -0.39
N LEU A 167 -5.47 -13.09 -0.53
CA LEU A 167 -6.22 -11.84 -0.55
C LEU A 167 -7.47 -11.85 -1.45
N PRO A 168 -7.41 -12.30 -2.73
CA PRO A 168 -8.56 -12.21 -3.63
C PRO A 168 -9.77 -13.02 -3.17
N ALA A 169 -9.55 -14.14 -2.47
CA ALA A 169 -10.63 -14.96 -1.93
C ALA A 169 -11.45 -14.22 -0.86
N HIS A 170 -10.85 -13.20 -0.22
CA HIS A 170 -11.46 -12.41 0.84
C HIS A 170 -11.96 -11.03 0.40
N LEU A 171 -11.92 -10.72 -0.90
CA LEU A 171 -12.46 -9.47 -1.44
C LEU A 171 -13.88 -9.64 -1.97
N ASN A 172 -14.74 -8.67 -1.67
CA ASN A 172 -16.00 -8.50 -2.36
C ASN A 172 -15.76 -8.08 -3.83
N PRO A 173 -16.73 -8.24 -4.73
CA PRO A 173 -16.68 -7.56 -6.03
C PRO A 173 -16.42 -6.06 -5.82
N ASN A 174 -15.46 -5.49 -6.53
CA ASN A 174 -14.94 -4.12 -6.36
C ASN A 174 -14.23 -3.85 -5.02
N GLY A 175 -14.04 -4.85 -4.17
CA GLY A 175 -13.23 -4.73 -2.96
C GLY A 175 -11.76 -4.47 -3.29
N VAL A 176 -11.07 -3.78 -2.39
CA VAL A 176 -9.66 -3.41 -2.52
C VAL A 176 -8.88 -3.89 -1.30
N ALA A 177 -7.72 -4.49 -1.53
CA ALA A 177 -6.76 -4.80 -0.48
C ALA A 177 -5.51 -3.93 -0.65
N ILE A 178 -4.99 -3.38 0.45
CA ILE A 178 -3.79 -2.55 0.50
C ILE A 178 -2.86 -3.16 1.55
N VAL A 179 -1.70 -3.64 1.11
CA VAL A 179 -0.72 -4.31 1.97
C VAL A 179 0.61 -3.61 1.87
N LEU A 180 1.16 -3.17 2.99
CA LEU A 180 2.58 -2.81 3.07
C LEU A 180 3.38 -4.09 3.18
N THR A 181 4.47 -4.20 2.43
CA THR A 181 5.26 -5.43 2.47
C THR A 181 6.65 -5.24 1.88
N THR A 182 7.47 -6.28 2.02
CA THR A 182 8.82 -6.37 1.48
C THR A 182 8.97 -7.60 0.60
N TRP A 183 9.97 -7.55 -0.26
CA TRP A 183 10.38 -8.66 -1.09
C TRP A 183 11.90 -8.68 -1.25
N LEU A 184 12.46 -9.87 -1.38
CA LEU A 184 13.87 -10.03 -1.73
C LEU A 184 14.08 -9.68 -3.19
N GLN A 185 15.13 -8.91 -3.47
CA GLN A 185 15.69 -8.82 -4.81
C GLN A 185 16.82 -9.83 -4.92
N LEU A 186 16.60 -10.86 -5.71
CA LEU A 186 17.52 -11.99 -5.85
C LEU A 186 18.45 -11.78 -7.04
N ARG A 187 19.69 -12.18 -6.87
CA ARG A 187 20.72 -12.06 -7.91
C ARG A 187 20.32 -12.76 -9.19
N GLY A 188 20.27 -11.98 -10.27
CA GLY A 188 19.96 -12.50 -11.61
C GLY A 188 18.46 -12.75 -11.87
N GLU A 189 17.57 -12.35 -10.96
CA GLU A 189 16.12 -12.40 -11.15
C GLU A 189 15.54 -10.98 -11.23
N SER A 190 14.50 -10.77 -12.07
CA SER A 190 13.69 -9.57 -12.01
C SER A 190 12.78 -9.65 -10.78
N TRP A 191 12.87 -8.66 -9.89
CA TRP A 191 11.99 -8.59 -8.73
C TRP A 191 10.53 -8.36 -9.16
N GLU A 192 10.32 -7.64 -10.26
CA GLU A 192 9.01 -7.37 -10.83
C GLU A 192 8.32 -8.67 -11.23
N GLU A 193 8.98 -9.46 -12.08
CA GLU A 193 8.45 -10.75 -12.54
C GLU A 193 8.22 -11.70 -11.37
N ARG A 194 9.13 -11.67 -10.39
CA ARG A 194 9.05 -12.51 -9.20
C ARG A 194 7.83 -12.17 -8.35
N VAL A 195 7.61 -10.90 -8.01
CA VAL A 195 6.46 -10.48 -7.19
C VAL A 195 5.15 -10.63 -7.97
N GLU A 196 5.13 -10.34 -9.26
CA GLU A 196 3.97 -10.57 -10.13
C GLU A 196 3.54 -12.04 -10.13
N SER A 197 4.50 -12.95 -10.15
CA SER A 197 4.23 -14.41 -10.16
C SER A 197 3.49 -14.92 -8.92
N TRP A 198 3.45 -14.16 -7.84
CA TRP A 198 2.71 -14.51 -6.62
C TRP A 198 1.23 -14.17 -6.69
N LEU A 199 0.83 -13.33 -7.65
CA LEU A 199 -0.56 -12.93 -7.80
C LEU A 199 -1.40 -14.05 -8.42
N PRO A 200 -2.59 -14.33 -7.89
CA PRO A 200 -3.53 -15.25 -8.53
C PRO A 200 -4.05 -14.68 -9.84
N ALA A 201 -4.49 -15.55 -10.75
CA ALA A 201 -5.17 -15.14 -11.96
C ALA A 201 -6.47 -14.37 -11.67
N GLY A 202 -6.87 -13.46 -12.56
CA GLY A 202 -8.16 -12.77 -12.48
C GLY A 202 -8.20 -11.60 -11.48
N VAL A 203 -7.05 -11.03 -11.16
CA VAL A 203 -6.95 -9.82 -10.33
C VAL A 203 -6.34 -8.65 -11.09
N GLY A 204 -6.69 -7.44 -10.70
CA GLY A 204 -5.93 -6.24 -10.99
C GLY A 204 -5.00 -5.96 -9.83
N ALA A 205 -3.73 -5.66 -10.10
CA ALA A 205 -2.76 -5.38 -9.06
C ALA A 205 -1.87 -4.19 -9.40
N TRP A 206 -1.55 -3.39 -8.37
CA TRP A 206 -0.53 -2.36 -8.42
C TRP A 206 0.51 -2.62 -7.35
N ILE A 207 1.75 -2.86 -7.79
CA ILE A 207 2.92 -3.09 -6.95
C ILE A 207 3.82 -1.88 -7.08
N ALA A 208 4.11 -1.21 -5.99
CA ALA A 208 4.93 -0.02 -5.97
C ALA A 208 6.09 -0.18 -4.97
N GLN A 209 7.31 -0.14 -5.49
CA GLN A 209 8.52 -0.13 -4.67
C GLN A 209 8.81 1.31 -4.22
N ARG A 210 8.77 1.53 -2.92
CA ARG A 210 9.05 2.84 -2.32
C ARG A 210 10.51 3.01 -1.91
N GLU A 211 11.13 1.91 -1.54
CA GLU A 211 12.49 1.89 -1.04
C GLU A 211 13.17 0.58 -1.44
N PHE A 212 14.45 0.65 -1.70
CA PHE A 212 15.33 -0.49 -1.84
C PHE A 212 16.55 -0.25 -0.95
N LEU A 213 16.90 -1.25 -0.15
CA LEU A 213 18.13 -1.27 0.63
C LEU A 213 18.95 -2.50 0.22
N ASP A 214 20.22 -2.33 -0.02
CA ASP A 214 21.10 -3.48 -0.16
C ASP A 214 21.18 -4.27 1.16
N VAL A 215 21.79 -5.45 1.13
CA VAL A 215 21.81 -6.34 2.31
C VAL A 215 22.50 -5.68 3.50
N ASP A 216 23.58 -4.93 3.28
CA ASP A 216 24.32 -4.27 4.36
C ASP A 216 23.53 -3.11 4.96
N GLU A 217 22.98 -2.26 4.13
CA GLU A 217 22.10 -1.15 4.54
C GLU A 217 20.85 -1.67 5.26
N TYR A 218 20.25 -2.73 4.73
CA TYR A 218 19.05 -3.33 5.34
C TYR A 218 19.33 -3.85 6.75
N VAL A 219 20.39 -4.62 6.93
CA VAL A 219 20.78 -5.18 8.24
C VAL A 219 21.17 -4.06 9.20
N GLN A 220 21.84 -3.01 8.72
CA GLN A 220 22.20 -1.86 9.55
C GLN A 220 20.96 -1.12 10.06
N VAL A 221 20.08 -0.68 9.16
CA VAL A 221 18.88 0.11 9.50
C VAL A 221 17.97 -0.64 10.47
N TRP A 222 17.62 -1.88 10.13
CA TRP A 222 16.71 -2.66 10.96
C TRP A 222 17.36 -3.24 12.22
N GLY A 223 18.67 -3.46 12.19
CA GLY A 223 19.46 -3.84 13.35
C GLY A 223 19.53 -2.73 14.39
N ASP A 224 19.74 -1.48 13.95
CA ASP A 224 19.73 -0.29 14.83
C ASP A 224 18.33 -0.06 15.41
N ASP A 225 17.29 -0.15 14.59
CA ASP A 225 15.90 0.03 15.05
C ASP A 225 15.47 -1.02 16.08
N ALA A 226 15.97 -2.25 15.98
CA ALA A 226 15.66 -3.35 16.89
C ALA A 226 16.65 -3.53 18.03
N GLY A 227 17.73 -2.74 18.09
CA GLY A 227 18.80 -2.89 19.09
C GLY A 227 19.56 -4.22 18.97
N ILE A 228 19.72 -4.76 17.74
CA ILE A 228 20.38 -6.06 17.51
C ILE A 228 21.91 -5.91 17.63
N PRO A 229 22.57 -6.74 18.42
CA PRO A 229 24.03 -6.74 18.53
C PRO A 229 24.74 -7.06 17.19
N GLU A 230 25.93 -6.50 16.98
CA GLU A 230 26.68 -6.65 15.71
C GLU A 230 26.94 -8.11 15.34
N LEU A 231 27.24 -8.97 16.29
CA LEU A 231 27.46 -10.40 16.05
C LEU A 231 26.24 -11.10 15.43
N ASP A 232 25.05 -10.71 15.87
CA ASP A 232 23.80 -11.27 15.34
C ASP A 232 23.49 -10.68 13.97
N ARG A 233 23.88 -9.43 13.71
CA ARG A 233 23.77 -8.79 12.37
C ARG A 233 24.63 -9.51 11.33
N ASP A 234 25.81 -9.97 11.67
CA ASP A 234 26.67 -10.75 10.77
C ASP A 234 26.03 -12.08 10.36
N ALA A 235 25.39 -12.76 11.33
CA ALA A 235 24.64 -13.97 11.04
C ALA A 235 23.42 -13.69 10.15
N TRP A 236 22.72 -12.58 10.38
CA TRP A 236 21.60 -12.13 9.57
C TRP A 236 22.01 -11.79 8.12
N ARG A 237 23.06 -11.01 7.98
CA ARG A 237 23.68 -10.70 6.67
C ARG A 237 24.04 -11.98 5.90
N THR A 238 24.73 -12.92 6.56
CA THR A 238 25.13 -14.21 5.98
C THR A 238 23.92 -14.99 5.48
N ARG A 239 22.81 -14.98 6.23
CA ARG A 239 21.58 -15.67 5.84
C ARG A 239 20.95 -15.03 4.60
N LEU A 240 20.81 -13.70 4.54
CA LEU A 240 20.25 -13.01 3.37
C LEU A 240 21.08 -13.27 2.10
N LEU A 241 22.40 -13.17 2.22
CA LEU A 241 23.31 -13.51 1.12
C LEU A 241 23.22 -14.99 0.71
N GLY A 242 22.99 -15.88 1.68
CA GLY A 242 22.78 -17.32 1.45
C GLY A 242 21.47 -17.62 0.69
N LEU A 243 20.45 -16.76 0.82
CA LEU A 243 19.24 -16.80 0.01
C LEU A 243 19.43 -16.23 -1.41
N GLY A 244 20.62 -15.73 -1.73
CA GLY A 244 20.91 -15.08 -3.02
C GLY A 244 20.45 -13.63 -3.10
N ALA A 245 20.11 -12.99 -1.97
CA ALA A 245 19.63 -11.62 -1.97
C ALA A 245 20.76 -10.63 -2.34
N ASP A 246 20.45 -9.70 -3.22
CA ASP A 246 21.22 -8.47 -3.44
C ASP A 246 20.71 -7.34 -2.54
N GLY A 247 19.44 -7.42 -2.11
CA GLY A 247 18.83 -6.47 -1.20
C GLY A 247 17.34 -6.76 -0.97
N VAL A 248 16.68 -5.83 -0.31
CA VAL A 248 15.26 -5.91 0.05
C VAL A 248 14.52 -4.68 -0.46
N GLY A 249 13.49 -4.91 -1.27
CA GLY A 249 12.52 -3.90 -1.67
C GLY A 249 11.44 -3.76 -0.61
N PHE A 250 11.01 -2.53 -0.33
CA PHE A 250 9.88 -2.19 0.52
C PHE A 250 8.88 -1.32 -0.23
N GLY A 251 7.60 -1.59 -0.04
CA GLY A 251 6.56 -0.80 -0.68
C GLY A 251 5.15 -1.26 -0.32
N TRP A 252 4.26 -1.15 -1.27
CA TRP A 252 2.89 -1.61 -1.12
C TRP A 252 2.41 -2.42 -2.32
N VAL A 253 1.53 -3.34 -2.04
CA VAL A 253 0.78 -4.09 -3.05
C VAL A 253 -0.70 -3.79 -2.86
N VAL A 254 -1.34 -3.35 -3.93
CA VAL A 254 -2.79 -3.15 -3.98
C VAL A 254 -3.39 -4.19 -4.90
N VAL A 255 -4.41 -4.88 -4.41
CA VAL A 255 -5.11 -5.92 -5.17
C VAL A 255 -6.60 -5.62 -5.20
N ARG A 256 -7.24 -5.79 -6.36
CA ARG A 256 -8.70 -5.74 -6.50
C ARG A 256 -9.19 -6.79 -7.48
N HIS A 257 -10.45 -7.18 -7.36
CA HIS A 257 -11.08 -7.97 -8.41
C HIS A 257 -11.16 -7.15 -9.70
N SER A 258 -10.85 -7.79 -10.82
CA SER A 258 -10.94 -7.18 -12.13
C SER A 258 -11.50 -8.20 -13.13
N ASN A 259 -12.35 -7.74 -14.05
CA ASN A 259 -12.83 -8.57 -15.14
C ASN A 259 -11.71 -8.90 -16.13
N THR A 260 -10.76 -7.98 -16.28
CA THR A 260 -9.53 -8.15 -17.06
C THR A 260 -8.36 -8.10 -16.10
N ALA A 261 -7.54 -9.15 -16.09
CA ALA A 261 -6.31 -9.16 -15.28
C ALA A 261 -5.34 -8.10 -15.81
N TRP A 262 -4.79 -7.31 -14.89
CA TRP A 262 -3.73 -6.35 -15.17
C TRP A 262 -2.77 -6.29 -14.00
N CYS A 263 -1.51 -6.07 -14.27
CA CYS A 263 -0.51 -5.81 -13.26
C CYS A 263 0.29 -4.57 -13.64
N ARG A 264 0.38 -3.61 -12.72
CA ARG A 264 1.27 -2.48 -12.82
C ARG A 264 2.32 -2.61 -11.74
N ILE A 265 3.58 -2.55 -12.16
CA ILE A 265 4.72 -2.60 -11.26
C ILE A 265 5.59 -1.39 -11.55
N GLU A 266 5.98 -0.68 -10.50
CA GLU A 266 6.81 0.51 -10.66
C GLU A 266 7.67 0.79 -9.43
N ASP A 267 8.82 1.38 -9.67
CA ASP A 267 9.65 2.01 -8.64
C ASP A 267 9.18 3.47 -8.47
N VAL A 268 8.75 3.80 -7.26
CA VAL A 268 8.28 5.13 -6.87
C VAL A 268 9.16 5.75 -5.78
N SER A 269 10.39 5.27 -5.64
CA SER A 269 11.34 5.74 -4.64
C SER A 269 11.65 7.23 -4.76
N THR A 270 11.61 7.77 -5.97
CA THR A 270 11.83 9.19 -6.25
C THR A 270 10.59 10.07 -6.08
N ALA A 271 9.41 9.48 -5.87
CA ALA A 271 8.19 10.25 -5.67
C ALA A 271 8.28 11.06 -4.37
N PRO A 272 7.88 12.35 -4.38
CA PRO A 272 8.03 13.24 -3.23
C PRO A 272 7.17 12.81 -2.03
N ARG A 273 6.09 12.09 -2.25
CA ARG A 273 5.21 11.55 -1.22
C ARG A 273 4.53 10.26 -1.69
N VAL A 274 3.88 9.56 -0.79
CA VAL A 274 2.96 8.48 -1.14
C VAL A 274 1.61 9.06 -1.61
N PRO A 275 0.84 8.33 -2.45
CA PRO A 275 -0.50 8.76 -2.83
C PRO A 275 -1.46 8.73 -1.63
N THR A 276 -2.48 9.56 -1.66
CA THR A 276 -3.64 9.40 -0.78
C THR A 276 -4.49 8.20 -1.23
N GLY A 277 -5.37 7.71 -0.35
CA GLY A 277 -6.27 6.62 -0.71
C GLY A 277 -7.17 6.94 -1.90
N GLU A 278 -7.57 8.20 -2.06
CA GLU A 278 -8.36 8.67 -3.21
C GLU A 278 -7.54 8.64 -4.50
N GLU A 279 -6.30 9.10 -4.47
CA GLU A 279 -5.37 9.03 -5.61
C GLU A 279 -5.06 7.57 -5.97
N LEU A 280 -4.94 6.70 -4.95
CA LEU A 280 -4.76 5.27 -5.13
C LEU A 280 -5.95 4.65 -5.88
N LEU A 281 -7.20 4.92 -5.46
CA LEU A 281 -8.38 4.41 -6.14
C LEU A 281 -8.47 4.93 -7.59
N GLN A 282 -8.18 6.21 -7.81
CA GLN A 282 -8.12 6.78 -9.17
C GLN A 282 -7.08 6.07 -10.03
N GLN A 283 -5.91 5.74 -9.45
CA GLN A 283 -4.87 4.98 -10.15
C GLN A 283 -5.34 3.58 -10.53
N LEU A 284 -6.02 2.87 -9.63
CA LEU A 284 -6.58 1.54 -9.92
C LEU A 284 -7.64 1.60 -11.02
N ASP A 285 -8.51 2.61 -10.99
CA ASP A 285 -9.54 2.82 -12.01
C ASP A 285 -8.91 3.11 -13.38
N ALA A 286 -7.87 3.93 -13.40
CA ALA A 286 -7.12 4.25 -14.62
C ALA A 286 -6.41 3.02 -15.20
N CYS A 287 -5.83 2.15 -14.37
CA CYS A 287 -5.19 0.91 -14.81
C CYS A 287 -6.22 -0.12 -15.31
N ALA A 288 -7.40 -0.16 -14.72
CA ALA A 288 -8.49 -1.07 -15.13
C ALA A 288 -9.28 -0.58 -16.34
N ALA A 289 -9.17 0.70 -16.68
CA ALA A 289 -9.91 1.28 -17.79
C ALA A 289 -9.39 0.77 -19.14
N GLU A 290 -10.29 0.20 -19.94
CA GLU A 290 -10.04 -0.14 -21.32
C GLU A 290 -10.49 1.04 -22.21
N PHE A 291 -9.54 1.83 -22.68
CA PHE A 291 -9.82 2.92 -23.62
C PHE A 291 -9.60 2.45 -25.03
N THR A 292 -10.60 2.55 -25.89
CA THR A 292 -10.40 2.46 -27.33
C THR A 292 -9.70 3.73 -27.84
N ALA A 293 -9.09 3.65 -29.02
CA ALA A 293 -8.50 4.84 -29.65
C ALA A 293 -9.54 5.97 -29.84
N ALA A 294 -10.81 5.62 -30.11
CA ALA A 294 -11.89 6.57 -30.23
C ALA A 294 -12.22 7.23 -28.90
N ASP A 295 -12.25 6.47 -27.80
CA ASP A 295 -12.48 7.01 -26.45
C ASP A 295 -11.37 7.99 -26.08
N LEU A 296 -10.09 7.63 -26.30
CA LEU A 296 -8.97 8.52 -26.02
C LEU A 296 -9.05 9.83 -26.81
N LEU A 297 -9.40 9.76 -28.12
CA LEU A 297 -9.46 10.92 -29.00
C LEU A 297 -10.59 11.89 -28.66
N LEU A 298 -11.74 11.37 -28.20
CA LEU A 298 -12.96 12.15 -27.98
C LEU A 298 -13.16 12.58 -26.53
N THR A 299 -12.39 12.04 -25.60
CA THR A 299 -12.48 12.40 -24.19
C THR A 299 -11.87 13.79 -23.93
N ASN A 300 -12.60 14.59 -23.18
CA ASN A 300 -12.03 15.80 -22.58
C ASN A 300 -11.21 15.38 -21.35
N TRP A 301 -9.94 15.74 -21.35
CA TRP A 301 -9.01 15.36 -20.30
C TRP A 301 -8.79 16.50 -19.31
N GLU A 302 -8.80 16.17 -18.01
CA GLU A 302 -8.36 17.06 -16.95
C GLU A 302 -6.98 16.66 -16.46
N PHE A 303 -6.10 17.62 -16.28
CA PHE A 303 -4.78 17.39 -15.75
C PHE A 303 -4.76 17.58 -14.22
N ALA A 304 -4.16 16.63 -13.51
CA ALA A 304 -3.90 16.76 -12.07
C ALA A 304 -2.77 17.78 -11.85
N ALA A 305 -3.10 18.98 -11.37
CA ALA A 305 -2.13 20.07 -11.19
C ALA A 305 -1.04 19.74 -10.17
N GLU A 306 -1.40 19.00 -9.13
CA GLU A 306 -0.46 18.49 -8.12
C GLU A 306 -0.57 16.95 -8.08
N HIS A 307 0.47 16.28 -8.51
CA HIS A 307 0.51 14.83 -8.53
C HIS A 307 1.49 14.29 -7.50
N TRP A 308 1.13 13.17 -6.84
CA TRP A 308 1.96 12.57 -5.80
C TRP A 308 3.33 12.08 -6.30
N ARG A 309 3.47 11.81 -7.60
CA ARG A 309 4.76 11.47 -8.25
C ARG A 309 5.66 12.68 -8.47
N GLY A 310 5.18 13.90 -8.28
CA GLY A 310 5.90 15.13 -8.58
C GLY A 310 5.75 15.59 -10.03
N ASP A 311 6.68 16.43 -10.46
CA ASP A 311 6.66 17.01 -11.79
C ASP A 311 6.96 15.98 -12.88
N LEU A 312 6.22 16.09 -13.99
CA LEU A 312 6.36 15.22 -15.14
C LEU A 312 7.42 15.77 -16.09
N SER A 313 8.46 14.97 -16.37
CA SER A 313 9.43 15.27 -17.40
C SER A 313 8.95 14.73 -18.74
N LEU A 314 8.67 15.62 -19.69
CA LEU A 314 8.18 15.30 -21.02
C LEU A 314 9.14 15.83 -22.08
N ASP A 315 9.15 15.18 -23.24
CA ASP A 315 9.75 15.70 -24.44
C ASP A 315 8.99 16.95 -24.95
N PRO A 316 9.52 17.70 -25.92
CA PRO A 316 8.85 18.89 -26.42
C PRO A 316 7.45 18.65 -26.97
N PHE A 317 7.21 17.49 -27.60
CA PHE A 317 5.89 17.09 -28.10
C PHE A 317 4.92 16.85 -26.94
N GLY A 318 5.32 16.03 -25.97
CA GLY A 318 4.50 15.73 -24.79
C GLY A 318 4.16 16.99 -23.99
N ALA A 319 5.12 17.92 -23.83
CA ALA A 319 4.90 19.20 -23.16
C ALA A 319 3.89 20.09 -23.93
N ALA A 320 3.98 20.16 -25.25
CA ALA A 320 3.03 20.89 -26.09
C ALA A 320 1.63 20.26 -26.02
N LEU A 321 1.55 18.94 -26.16
CA LEU A 321 0.28 18.20 -26.08
C LEU A 321 -0.41 18.39 -24.72
N LEU A 322 0.36 18.26 -23.63
CA LEU A 322 -0.17 18.47 -22.30
C LEU A 322 -0.68 19.89 -22.06
N THR A 323 -0.01 20.89 -22.66
CA THR A 323 -0.45 22.29 -22.59
C THR A 323 -1.82 22.46 -23.24
N GLU A 324 -2.04 21.85 -24.39
CA GLU A 324 -3.33 21.87 -25.07
C GLU A 324 -4.43 21.13 -24.32
N LEU A 325 -4.10 19.96 -23.71
CA LEU A 325 -5.03 19.17 -22.92
C LEU A 325 -5.46 19.86 -21.60
N ARG A 326 -4.60 20.69 -21.01
CA ARG A 326 -4.93 21.47 -19.80
C ARG A 326 -6.11 22.43 -20.01
N GLY A 327 -6.42 22.77 -21.24
CA GLY A 327 -7.60 23.57 -21.60
C GLY A 327 -8.92 22.81 -21.60
N GLY A 328 -8.92 21.53 -21.23
CA GLY A 328 -10.13 20.69 -21.21
C GLY A 328 -10.63 20.31 -22.62
N ARG A 329 -9.73 20.24 -23.59
CA ARG A 329 -10.03 19.90 -24.98
C ARG A 329 -9.98 18.37 -25.20
N PRO A 330 -10.74 17.84 -26.18
CA PRO A 330 -10.54 16.49 -26.67
C PRO A 330 -9.13 16.30 -27.25
N LEU A 331 -8.56 15.10 -27.10
CA LEU A 331 -7.23 14.80 -27.63
C LEU A 331 -7.13 15.04 -29.12
N VAL A 332 -8.18 14.77 -29.90
CA VAL A 332 -8.19 15.01 -31.35
C VAL A 332 -7.95 16.48 -31.71
N ASP A 333 -8.47 17.41 -30.93
CA ASP A 333 -8.29 18.83 -31.18
C ASP A 333 -6.94 19.34 -30.66
N ALA A 334 -6.46 18.78 -29.56
CA ALA A 334 -5.13 19.04 -29.03
C ALA A 334 -4.04 18.58 -30.03
N LEU A 335 -4.19 17.39 -30.62
CA LEU A 335 -3.26 16.88 -31.63
C LEU A 335 -3.23 17.74 -32.91
N LYS A 336 -4.37 18.22 -33.39
CA LYS A 336 -4.42 19.15 -34.53
C LYS A 336 -3.68 20.46 -34.25
N SER A 337 -3.81 20.99 -33.04
CA SER A 337 -3.11 22.20 -32.61
C SER A 337 -1.60 21.99 -32.60
N VAL A 338 -1.15 20.85 -32.05
CA VAL A 338 0.29 20.53 -31.98
C VAL A 338 0.86 20.22 -33.38
N ALA A 339 0.11 19.53 -34.24
CA ALA A 339 0.51 19.23 -35.63
C ALA A 339 0.77 20.50 -36.45
N GLY A 340 -0.01 21.55 -36.22
CA GLY A 340 0.22 22.85 -36.88
C GLY A 340 1.48 23.57 -36.43
N ALA A 341 2.07 23.17 -35.29
CA ALA A 341 3.24 23.82 -34.70
C ALA A 341 4.56 23.04 -34.86
N LEU A 342 4.49 21.75 -35.19
CA LEU A 342 5.65 20.86 -35.29
C LEU A 342 5.74 20.22 -36.69
N PRO A 343 6.95 20.10 -37.27
CA PRO A 343 7.15 19.49 -38.58
C PRO A 343 7.20 17.96 -38.48
N VAL A 344 6.08 17.33 -38.11
CA VAL A 344 5.98 15.87 -37.88
C VAL A 344 4.79 15.31 -38.67
N ASP A 345 4.87 14.07 -39.11
CA ASP A 345 3.80 13.38 -39.80
C ASP A 345 2.55 13.22 -38.92
N GLU A 346 1.35 13.42 -39.48
CA GLU A 346 0.10 13.39 -38.73
C GLU A 346 -0.22 12.01 -38.14
N ASP A 347 0.15 10.92 -38.83
CA ASP A 347 -0.10 9.58 -38.34
C ASP A 347 0.84 9.22 -37.19
N ASP A 348 2.12 9.61 -37.28
CA ASP A 348 3.09 9.45 -36.20
C ASP A 348 2.68 10.26 -34.98
N LEU A 349 2.24 11.50 -35.15
CA LEU A 349 1.72 12.34 -34.08
C LEU A 349 0.50 11.71 -33.40
N ARG A 350 -0.40 11.14 -34.18
CA ARG A 350 -1.60 10.50 -33.66
C ARG A 350 -1.27 9.26 -32.82
N ILE A 351 -0.38 8.40 -33.29
CA ILE A 351 0.04 7.19 -32.58
C ILE A 351 0.76 7.60 -31.28
N HIS A 352 1.70 8.51 -31.36
CA HIS A 352 2.45 8.98 -30.19
C HIS A 352 1.54 9.67 -29.17
N GLY A 353 0.63 10.52 -29.62
CA GLY A 353 -0.33 11.21 -28.76
C GLY A 353 -1.31 10.26 -28.08
N LEU A 354 -1.80 9.24 -28.76
CA LEU A 354 -2.64 8.20 -28.16
C LEU A 354 -1.87 7.42 -27.09
N THR A 355 -0.65 7.00 -27.39
CA THR A 355 0.20 6.25 -26.48
C THR A 355 0.51 7.09 -25.23
N LEU A 356 0.94 8.32 -25.41
CA LEU A 356 1.26 9.23 -24.31
C LEU A 356 0.02 9.55 -23.46
N THR A 357 -1.13 9.82 -24.08
CA THR A 357 -2.36 10.12 -23.35
C THR A 357 -2.82 8.92 -22.52
N LEU A 358 -2.76 7.71 -23.08
CA LEU A 358 -3.08 6.49 -22.36
C LEU A 358 -2.14 6.28 -21.17
N GLU A 359 -0.84 6.49 -21.37
CA GLU A 359 0.15 6.35 -20.30
C GLU A 359 -0.06 7.40 -19.20
N LEU A 360 -0.28 8.66 -19.57
CA LEU A 360 -0.57 9.72 -18.60
C LEU A 360 -1.87 9.48 -17.83
N ALA A 361 -2.89 8.91 -18.48
CA ALA A 361 -4.12 8.50 -17.82
C ALA A 361 -3.86 7.34 -16.84
N ARG A 362 -3.13 6.31 -17.26
CA ARG A 362 -2.74 5.18 -16.40
C ARG A 362 -1.85 5.59 -15.23
N LEU A 363 -1.05 6.63 -15.41
CA LEU A 363 -0.24 7.23 -14.34
C LEU A 363 -1.05 8.15 -13.41
N GLY A 364 -2.28 8.48 -13.77
CA GLY A 364 -3.14 9.37 -13.00
C GLY A 364 -2.89 10.86 -13.20
N TYR A 365 -2.01 11.24 -14.14
CA TYR A 365 -1.80 12.65 -14.49
C TYR A 365 -2.96 13.23 -15.30
N LEU A 366 -3.65 12.38 -16.10
CA LEU A 366 -4.84 12.74 -16.84
C LEU A 366 -6.05 11.92 -16.35
N ARG A 367 -7.19 12.56 -16.25
CA ARG A 367 -8.47 11.91 -15.95
C ARG A 367 -9.56 12.45 -16.88
N PRO A 368 -10.58 11.65 -17.24
CA PRO A 368 -11.72 12.16 -17.97
C PRO A 368 -12.41 13.28 -17.19
N ALA A 369 -12.68 14.41 -17.84
CA ALA A 369 -13.38 15.56 -17.23
C ALA A 369 -14.82 15.23 -16.83
N VAL A 370 -15.42 14.23 -17.49
CA VAL A 370 -16.70 13.64 -17.12
C VAL A 370 -16.53 12.15 -17.05
N ALA A 371 -16.83 11.54 -15.92
CA ALA A 371 -16.80 10.09 -15.79
C ALA A 371 -17.61 9.45 -16.94
N PRO A 372 -17.10 8.42 -17.63
CA PRO A 372 -17.88 7.71 -18.61
C PRO A 372 -19.17 7.23 -17.91
N ARG A 373 -20.31 7.55 -18.50
CA ARG A 373 -21.61 7.09 -18.00
C ARG A 373 -21.56 5.57 -17.97
N GLY A 374 -21.72 5.03 -16.76
CA GLY A 374 -21.56 3.62 -16.49
C GLY A 374 -22.26 2.74 -17.55
N ILE A 375 -21.50 1.76 -18.00
CA ILE A 375 -21.98 0.56 -18.70
C ILE A 375 -22.27 -0.50 -17.63
#